data_eee429db118207fd6c5d15b3c982a6d6
#
_entry.id   eee429db118207fd6c5d15b3c982a6d6
#
_cell.length_a   1.000
_cell.length_b   1.000
_cell.length_c   1.000
_cell.angle_alpha   90.00
_cell.angle_beta   90.00
_cell.angle_gamma   90.00
#
_symmetry.space_group_name_H-M   'P 1'
#
loop_
_entity.id
_entity.type
_entity.pdbx_description
1 polymer ?
#
loop_
_entity_poly.entity_id
_entity_poly.type
_entity_poly.pdbx_seq_one_letter_code
_entity_poly.pdbx_strand_id
1 'polypeptide(L)'
;MRIVLVDDERTFAGLSPGDVILRNSDSALLFFSKLHIEQQMRYGDELFAIYLDHDLGGDDDIRIVVDFLVLCPILTSHVFVHRQNPTTDWIVQTLFKAGYNAERVALPELA
;
A
#
# COMPACT_ATOMS: atom_id res chain seq x y z
N MET A 1 -14.67 3.48 -3.74
CA MET A 1 -13.28 3.55 -3.25
C MET A 1 -12.43 2.56 -4.02
N ARG A 2 -11.27 2.98 -4.45
CA ARG A 2 -10.37 2.09 -5.19
C ARG A 2 -9.42 1.40 -4.23
N ILE A 3 -9.02 0.19 -4.60
CA ILE A 3 -8.08 -0.61 -3.83
C ILE A 3 -6.76 -0.70 -4.60
N VAL A 4 -5.66 -0.52 -3.89
CA VAL A 4 -4.32 -0.75 -4.41
C VAL A 4 -3.70 -1.87 -3.60
N LEU A 5 -3.41 -2.99 -4.25
CA LEU A 5 -2.75 -4.13 -3.63
C LEU A 5 -1.29 -4.18 -4.06
N VAL A 6 -0.38 -4.15 -3.11
CA VAL A 6 1.05 -4.35 -3.34
C VAL A 6 1.42 -5.73 -2.80
N ASP A 7 1.53 -6.69 -3.70
CA ASP A 7 1.71 -8.11 -3.34
C ASP A 7 2.25 -8.85 -4.57
N ASP A 8 3.27 -9.66 -4.39
CA ASP A 8 3.90 -10.36 -5.50
C ASP A 8 3.08 -11.53 -6.06
N GLU A 9 2.15 -12.08 -5.28
CA GLU A 9 1.42 -13.28 -5.67
C GLU A 9 -0.10 -13.20 -5.55
N ARG A 10 -0.60 -12.50 -4.50
CA ARG A 10 -2.01 -12.57 -4.14
C ARG A 10 -2.86 -11.61 -4.96
N THR A 11 -4.15 -11.87 -4.91
CA THR A 11 -5.16 -11.00 -5.48
C THR A 11 -6.41 -11.02 -4.61
N PHE A 12 -7.30 -10.06 -4.80
CA PHE A 12 -8.60 -10.06 -4.14
C PHE A 12 -9.63 -10.80 -4.98
N ALA A 13 -10.55 -11.49 -4.31
CA ALA A 13 -11.75 -11.96 -4.96
C ALA A 13 -12.63 -10.73 -5.27
N GLY A 14 -13.17 -10.67 -6.48
CA GLY A 14 -14.10 -9.61 -6.84
C GLY A 14 -13.50 -8.22 -7.02
N LEU A 15 -12.29 -8.14 -7.60
CA LEU A 15 -11.71 -6.86 -7.96
C LEU A 15 -12.65 -6.08 -8.86
N SER A 16 -12.76 -4.78 -8.59
CA SER A 16 -13.57 -3.85 -9.37
C SER A 16 -12.73 -3.12 -10.41
N PRO A 17 -13.34 -2.61 -11.50
CA PRO A 17 -12.61 -1.75 -12.42
C PRO A 17 -12.00 -0.55 -11.67
N GLY A 18 -10.74 -0.27 -11.97
CA GLY A 18 -10.03 0.81 -11.31
C GLY A 18 -9.18 0.37 -10.13
N ASP A 19 -9.39 -0.85 -9.62
CA ASP A 19 -8.48 -1.41 -8.63
C ASP A 19 -7.15 -1.76 -9.28
N VAL A 20 -6.08 -1.69 -8.48
CA VAL A 20 -4.72 -1.79 -9.00
C VAL A 20 -3.96 -2.86 -8.23
N ILE A 21 -3.24 -3.71 -8.96
CA ILE A 21 -2.33 -4.69 -8.38
C ILE A 21 -0.91 -4.36 -8.82
N LEU A 22 -0.03 -4.19 -7.85
CA LEU A 22 1.37 -3.85 -8.06
C LEU A 22 2.21 -5.01 -7.51
N ARG A 23 2.99 -5.63 -8.37
CA ARG A 23 3.64 -6.91 -8.06
C ARG A 23 5.06 -6.78 -7.48
N ASN A 24 5.64 -5.58 -7.50
CA ASN A 24 6.99 -5.35 -6.99
C ASN A 24 7.15 -3.90 -6.52
N SER A 25 8.28 -3.62 -5.87
CA SER A 25 8.54 -2.28 -5.35
C SER A 25 8.68 -1.24 -6.46
N ASP A 26 9.28 -1.59 -7.59
CA ASP A 26 9.46 -0.63 -8.69
C ASP A 26 8.12 -0.14 -9.23
N SER A 27 7.20 -1.04 -9.50
CA SER A 27 5.86 -0.67 -9.97
C SER A 27 5.08 0.10 -8.91
N ALA A 28 5.25 -0.24 -7.64
CA ALA A 28 4.62 0.47 -6.54
C ALA A 28 5.14 1.90 -6.44
N LEU A 29 6.46 2.08 -6.50
CA LEU A 29 7.06 3.41 -6.46
C LEU A 29 6.60 4.28 -7.62
N LEU A 30 6.53 3.71 -8.81
CA LEU A 30 6.06 4.44 -9.99
C LEU A 30 4.61 4.89 -9.81
N PHE A 31 3.75 3.98 -9.37
CA PHE A 31 2.33 4.29 -9.14
C PHE A 31 2.16 5.36 -8.07
N PHE A 32 2.80 5.18 -6.91
CA PHE A 32 2.63 6.12 -5.80
C PHE A 32 3.26 7.49 -6.09
N SER A 33 4.35 7.55 -6.87
CA SER A 33 4.93 8.83 -7.24
C SER A 33 3.98 9.63 -8.15
N LYS A 34 3.34 8.96 -9.11
CA LYS A 34 2.33 9.60 -9.95
C LYS A 34 1.14 10.07 -9.12
N LEU A 35 0.66 9.22 -8.23
CA LEU A 35 -0.47 9.55 -7.36
C LEU A 35 -0.16 10.73 -6.45
N HIS A 36 1.03 10.77 -5.88
CA HIS A 36 1.48 11.88 -5.04
C HIS A 36 1.42 13.20 -5.81
N ILE A 37 1.95 13.22 -7.02
CA ILE A 37 1.95 14.42 -7.86
C ILE A 37 0.51 14.82 -8.22
N GLU A 38 -0.32 13.87 -8.63
CA GLU A 38 -1.70 14.14 -8.98
C GLU A 38 -2.49 14.73 -7.81
N GLN A 39 -2.31 14.20 -6.61
CA GLN A 39 -3.00 14.70 -5.43
C GLN A 39 -2.54 16.11 -5.04
N GLN A 40 -1.29 16.48 -5.33
CA GLN A 40 -0.81 17.83 -5.10
C GLN A 40 -1.47 18.84 -6.03
N MET A 41 -1.92 18.41 -7.21
CA MET A 41 -2.44 19.29 -8.25
C MET A 41 -3.95 19.32 -8.34
N ARG A 42 -4.66 18.49 -7.59
CA ARG A 42 -6.12 18.32 -7.71
C ARG A 42 -6.81 18.45 -6.37
N TYR A 43 -8.08 18.79 -6.40
CA TYR A 43 -8.93 18.90 -5.22
C TYR A 43 -9.99 17.80 -5.26
N GLY A 44 -10.33 17.29 -4.08
CA GLY A 44 -11.44 16.35 -3.94
C GLY A 44 -11.17 15.00 -4.57
N ASP A 45 -9.95 14.57 -4.58
CA ASP A 45 -9.58 13.31 -5.17
C ASP A 45 -10.16 12.13 -4.41
N GLU A 46 -10.35 11.05 -5.15
CA GLU A 46 -10.76 9.78 -4.62
C GLU A 46 -9.74 9.22 -3.65
N LEU A 47 -10.22 8.66 -2.54
CA LEU A 47 -9.35 8.01 -1.58
C LEU A 47 -9.12 6.55 -1.97
N PHE A 48 -7.92 6.07 -1.66
CA PHE A 48 -7.54 4.68 -1.88
C PHE A 48 -7.44 3.94 -0.56
N ALA A 49 -7.79 2.67 -0.59
CA ALA A 49 -7.39 1.73 0.45
C ALA A 49 -6.19 0.96 -0.09
N ILE A 50 -5.09 0.95 0.66
CA ILE A 50 -3.86 0.30 0.24
C ILE A 50 -3.65 -0.95 1.08
N TYR A 51 -3.30 -2.06 0.41
CA TYR A 51 -2.94 -3.31 1.07
C TYR A 51 -1.49 -3.61 0.73
N LEU A 52 -0.65 -3.76 1.76
CA LEU A 52 0.78 -4.02 1.60
C LEU A 52 1.12 -5.42 2.10
N ASP A 53 1.85 -6.17 1.27
CA ASP A 53 2.49 -7.40 1.71
C ASP A 53 3.86 -7.05 2.29
N HIS A 54 4.23 -7.66 3.40
CA HIS A 54 5.54 -7.43 4.01
C HIS A 54 6.69 -8.08 3.24
N ASP A 55 6.38 -9.04 2.37
CA ASP A 55 7.37 -9.79 1.60
C ASP A 55 6.98 -9.76 0.12
N LEU A 56 7.78 -9.09 -0.69
CA LEU A 56 7.55 -8.98 -2.13
C LEU A 56 8.32 -10.04 -2.93
N GLY A 57 8.94 -11.00 -2.24
CA GLY A 57 9.64 -12.10 -2.87
C GLY A 57 11.06 -11.76 -3.32
N GLY A 58 11.92 -12.76 -3.40
CA GLY A 58 13.30 -12.59 -3.84
C GLY A 58 14.06 -11.56 -3.04
N ASP A 59 14.73 -10.66 -3.73
CA ASP A 59 15.50 -9.57 -3.13
C ASP A 59 14.70 -8.28 -3.00
N ASP A 60 13.43 -8.29 -3.36
CA ASP A 60 12.59 -7.10 -3.29
C ASP A 60 12.18 -6.80 -1.85
N ASP A 61 12.17 -5.51 -1.50
CA ASP A 61 11.99 -5.09 -0.12
C ASP A 61 10.87 -4.06 -0.01
N ILE A 62 9.83 -4.40 0.75
CA ILE A 62 8.71 -3.51 1.01
C ILE A 62 9.13 -2.23 1.73
N ARG A 63 10.27 -2.22 2.42
CA ARG A 63 10.74 -1.02 3.12
C ARG A 63 10.97 0.15 2.19
N ILE A 64 11.36 -0.12 0.95
CA ILE A 64 11.52 0.94 -0.07
C ILE A 64 10.19 1.64 -0.30
N VAL A 65 9.11 0.88 -0.39
CA VAL A 65 7.76 1.42 -0.58
C VAL A 65 7.31 2.20 0.65
N VAL A 66 7.54 1.65 1.84
CA VAL A 66 7.16 2.30 3.10
C VAL A 66 7.91 3.63 3.25
N ASP A 67 9.21 3.64 2.99
CA ASP A 67 10.01 4.87 3.07
C ASP A 67 9.51 5.92 2.10
N PHE A 68 9.13 5.51 0.89
CA PHE A 68 8.57 6.43 -0.09
C PHE A 68 7.26 7.04 0.40
N LEU A 69 6.36 6.24 0.97
CA LEU A 69 5.07 6.73 1.48
C LEU A 69 5.24 7.71 2.65
N VAL A 70 6.32 7.57 3.42
CA VAL A 70 6.64 8.51 4.49
C VAL A 70 7.16 9.83 3.92
N LEU A 71 8.06 9.76 2.94
CA LEU A 71 8.68 10.94 2.34
C LEU A 71 7.76 11.70 1.40
N CYS A 72 6.91 10.98 0.67
CA CYS A 72 5.99 11.55 -0.32
C CYS A 72 4.57 11.09 0.00
N PRO A 73 3.94 11.69 1.03
CA PRO A 73 2.63 11.22 1.49
C PRO A 73 1.55 11.30 0.44
N ILE A 74 0.64 10.33 0.48
CA ILE A 74 -0.55 10.31 -0.35
C ILE A 74 -1.78 10.24 0.56
N LEU A 75 -2.91 10.71 0.06
CA LEU A 75 -4.17 10.63 0.77
C LEU A 75 -4.74 9.22 0.60
N THR A 76 -5.06 8.59 1.72
CA THR A 76 -5.64 7.25 1.75
C THR A 76 -6.76 7.19 2.76
N SER A 77 -7.68 6.22 2.58
CA SER A 77 -8.64 5.92 3.62
C SER A 77 -8.02 5.02 4.70
N HIS A 78 -7.31 3.99 4.26
CA HIS A 78 -6.67 3.01 5.14
C HIS A 78 -5.44 2.45 4.46
N VAL A 79 -4.47 2.01 5.28
CA VAL A 79 -3.36 1.17 4.83
C VAL A 79 -3.39 -0.10 5.66
N PHE A 80 -3.63 -1.23 4.99
CA PHE A 80 -3.67 -2.54 5.62
C PHE A 80 -2.38 -3.29 5.34
N VAL A 81 -1.78 -3.88 6.37
CA VAL A 81 -0.53 -4.62 6.24
C VAL A 81 -0.78 -6.06 6.66
N HIS A 82 -0.37 -7.01 5.83
CA HIS A 82 -0.53 -8.43 6.13
C HIS A 82 0.26 -8.81 7.38
N ARG A 83 -0.40 -9.46 8.31
CA ARG A 83 0.20 -9.86 9.57
C ARG A 83 0.84 -11.22 9.41
N GLN A 84 2.14 -11.25 9.12
CA GLN A 84 2.87 -12.50 8.94
C GLN A 84 4.00 -12.70 9.96
N ASN A 85 4.59 -11.60 10.44
CA ASN A 85 5.73 -11.68 11.35
C ASN A 85 5.95 -10.32 12.04
N PRO A 86 6.98 -10.21 12.92
CA PRO A 86 7.27 -8.95 13.63
C PRO A 86 7.56 -7.75 12.73
N THR A 87 8.02 -7.96 11.49
CA THR A 87 8.27 -6.87 10.55
C THR A 87 7.00 -6.09 10.26
N THR A 88 5.85 -6.75 10.28
CA THR A 88 4.56 -6.09 10.07
C THR A 88 4.32 -5.00 11.10
N ASP A 89 4.69 -5.21 12.35
CA ASP A 89 4.52 -4.21 13.40
C ASP A 89 5.33 -2.95 13.10
N TRP A 90 6.55 -3.10 12.62
CA TRP A 90 7.38 -1.96 12.23
C TRP A 90 6.72 -1.15 11.12
N ILE A 91 6.20 -1.81 10.10
CA ILE A 91 5.54 -1.13 8.98
C ILE A 91 4.33 -0.34 9.47
N VAL A 92 3.47 -0.97 10.27
CA VAL A 92 2.26 -0.32 10.79
C VAL A 92 2.63 0.90 11.62
N GLN A 93 3.59 0.77 12.52
CA GLN A 93 3.99 1.88 13.38
C GLN A 93 4.62 3.03 12.58
N THR A 94 5.45 2.71 11.61
CA THR A 94 6.10 3.71 10.77
C THR A 94 5.07 4.52 10.00
N LEU A 95 4.11 3.86 9.37
CA LEU A 95 3.05 4.53 8.61
C LEU A 95 2.10 5.30 9.53
N PHE A 96 1.75 4.74 10.67
CA PHE A 96 0.88 5.43 11.62
C PHE A 96 1.52 6.75 12.09
N LYS A 97 2.82 6.73 12.42
CA LYS A 97 3.54 7.93 12.83
C LYS A 97 3.61 8.98 11.71
N ALA A 98 3.56 8.53 10.47
CA ALA A 98 3.56 9.43 9.31
C ALA A 98 2.18 9.98 8.98
N GLY A 99 1.15 9.62 9.74
CA GLY A 99 -0.20 10.15 9.57
C GLY A 99 -1.17 9.24 8.83
N TYR A 100 -0.75 8.05 8.45
CA TYR A 100 -1.64 7.08 7.80
C TYR A 100 -2.50 6.35 8.83
N ASN A 101 -3.71 5.99 8.40
CA ASN A 101 -4.57 5.10 9.18
C ASN A 101 -4.17 3.66 8.87
N ALA A 102 -3.12 3.19 9.53
CA ALA A 102 -2.49 1.90 9.23
C ALA A 102 -2.85 0.86 10.29
N GLU A 103 -3.16 -0.37 9.81
CA GLU A 103 -3.45 -1.49 10.71
C GLU A 103 -3.06 -2.81 10.08
N ARG A 104 -2.92 -3.83 10.92
CA ARG A 104 -2.64 -5.18 10.48
C ARG A 104 -3.93 -5.88 10.12
N VAL A 105 -3.88 -6.72 9.07
CA VAL A 105 -5.02 -7.55 8.67
C VAL A 105 -4.60 -9.01 8.56
N ALA A 106 -5.56 -9.89 8.79
CA ALA A 106 -5.36 -11.32 8.62
C ALA A 106 -5.40 -11.69 7.14
N LEU A 107 -4.72 -12.78 6.77
CA LEU A 107 -4.71 -13.28 5.41
C LEU A 107 -6.09 -13.50 4.80
N PRO A 108 -7.11 -13.96 5.54
CA PRO A 108 -8.42 -14.21 4.94
C PRO A 108 -9.08 -13.00 4.30
N GLU A 109 -8.60 -11.80 4.55
CA GLU A 109 -9.09 -10.60 3.87
C GLU A 109 -8.76 -10.61 2.37
N LEU A 110 -7.79 -11.42 1.96
CA LEU A 110 -7.35 -11.52 0.57
C LEU A 110 -7.71 -12.88 -0.02
N ALA A 111 -8.11 -12.86 -1.27
CA ALA A 111 -8.41 -14.08 -2.00
C ALA A 111 -7.16 -14.82 -2.45
#